data_d4f3afd292043eb4151a4e601a72e086
#
_entry.id   d4f3afd292043eb4151a4e601a72e086
#
_cell.length_a   1.000
_cell.length_b   1.000
_cell.length_c   1.000
_cell.angle_alpha   90.00
_cell.angle_beta   90.00
_cell.angle_gamma   90.00
#
_symmetry.space_group_name_H-M   'P 1'
#
loop_
_entity.id
_entity.type
_entity.pdbx_description
1 polymer ?
#
loop_
_entity_poly.entity_id
_entity_poly.type
_entity_poly.pdbx_seq_one_letter_code
_entity_poly.pdbx_strand_id
1 'polypeptide(L)'
;MSNPTGFIERTPFRDGVLRIETNLSVTLARQQVSLQKVLGLVPGSMLIFDKHYAEPLMLEANGLPIATGETVKVGDKFGFRILEIVEPVAD
;
A
#
# COMPACT_ATOMS: atom_id res chain seq x y z
N MET A 1 -17.89 -12.87 -1.49
CA MET A 1 -18.37 -11.69 -1.36
C MET A 1 -19.20 -11.32 -2.48
N SER A 2 -20.11 -10.72 -2.19
CA SER A 2 -20.84 -10.32 -3.20
C SER A 2 -20.00 -9.50 -4.02
N ASN A 3 -20.12 -9.68 -5.17
CA ASN A 3 -19.36 -8.93 -6.06
C ASN A 3 -19.91 -7.53 -6.13
N PRO A 4 -19.28 -6.61 -5.48
CA PRO A 4 -19.79 -5.27 -5.49
C PRO A 4 -19.79 -4.65 -6.86
N THR A 5 -19.09 -5.27 -7.79
CA THR A 5 -19.08 -4.74 -9.13
C THR A 5 -20.15 -5.33 -10.01
N GLY A 6 -21.00 -6.20 -9.45
CA GLY A 6 -21.95 -6.87 -10.28
C GLY A 6 -22.87 -5.95 -11.02
N PHE A 7 -23.21 -4.83 -10.42
CA PHE A 7 -24.19 -3.95 -11.04
C PHE A 7 -23.60 -3.10 -12.17
N ILE A 8 -22.29 -3.09 -12.33
CA ILE A 8 -21.71 -2.33 -13.43
C ILE A 8 -21.00 -3.20 -14.42
N GLU A 9 -21.07 -4.49 -14.26
CA GLU A 9 -20.15 -5.34 -14.96
C GLU A 9 -20.52 -5.56 -16.42
N ARG A 10 -21.60 -5.10 -16.90
CA ARG A 10 -21.96 -5.34 -18.28
C ARG A 10 -21.83 -4.11 -19.15
N THR A 11 -21.21 -3.06 -18.67
CA THR A 11 -21.15 -1.86 -19.46
C THR A 11 -19.76 -1.70 -20.08
N PRO A 12 -19.68 -1.12 -21.26
CA PRO A 12 -18.38 -0.81 -21.84
C PRO A 12 -17.56 0.12 -20.97
N PHE A 13 -18.24 1.02 -20.27
CA PHE A 13 -17.54 1.93 -19.37
C PHE A 13 -16.81 1.16 -18.30
N ARG A 14 -17.48 0.17 -17.72
CA ARG A 14 -16.83 -0.64 -16.69
C ARG A 14 -15.61 -1.36 -17.24
N ASP A 15 -15.72 -1.92 -18.46
CA ASP A 15 -14.58 -2.61 -19.04
C ASP A 15 -13.40 -1.66 -19.19
N GLY A 16 -13.65 -0.44 -19.64
CA GLY A 16 -12.58 0.52 -19.79
C GLY A 16 -11.97 0.88 -18.46
N VAL A 17 -12.81 1.07 -17.44
CA VAL A 17 -12.32 1.40 -16.11
C VAL A 17 -11.43 0.29 -15.56
N LEU A 18 -11.83 -0.96 -15.76
CA LEU A 18 -11.07 -2.07 -15.20
C LEU A 18 -9.73 -2.28 -15.88
N ARG A 19 -9.53 -1.68 -17.04
CA ARG A 19 -8.25 -1.77 -17.72
C ARG A 19 -7.30 -0.66 -17.37
N ILE A 20 -7.74 0.30 -16.58
CA ILE A 20 -6.88 1.38 -16.15
C ILE A 20 -5.94 0.84 -15.11
N GLU A 21 -4.66 1.10 -15.32
CA GLU A 21 -3.66 0.67 -14.37
C GLU A 21 -3.58 1.64 -13.22
N THR A 22 -3.23 1.15 -12.06
CA THR A 22 -3.05 1.99 -10.89
C THR A 22 -1.73 1.64 -10.24
N ASN A 23 -1.21 2.58 -9.48
CA ASN A 23 0.04 2.37 -8.78
C ASN A 23 -0.23 1.77 -7.41
N LEU A 24 0.46 0.68 -7.13
CA LEU A 24 0.42 0.08 -5.81
C LEU A 24 1.69 0.41 -5.07
N SER A 25 1.56 0.70 -3.80
CA SER A 25 2.72 0.94 -2.96
C SER A 25 2.49 0.32 -1.60
N VAL A 26 3.58 -0.08 -0.97
CA VAL A 26 3.54 -0.61 0.39
C VAL A 26 4.30 0.38 1.26
N THR A 27 3.62 0.93 2.25
CA THR A 27 4.27 1.86 3.16
C THR A 27 4.86 1.08 4.31
N LEU A 28 6.18 1.15 4.45
CA LEU A 28 6.86 0.48 5.54
C LEU A 28 6.72 1.25 6.83
N ALA A 29 6.93 2.56 6.78
CA ALA A 29 6.84 3.38 7.98
C ALA A 29 6.86 4.84 7.57
N ARG A 30 6.35 5.70 8.44
CA ARG A 30 6.37 7.14 8.25
C ARG A 30 6.79 7.77 9.56
N GLN A 31 7.53 8.86 9.45
CA GLN A 31 8.00 9.54 10.64
C GLN A 31 8.36 10.96 10.28
N GLN A 32 8.04 11.87 11.17
CA GLN A 32 8.46 13.25 11.00
C GLN A 32 9.84 13.42 11.59
N VAL A 33 10.69 14.11 10.87
CA VAL A 33 12.01 14.44 11.36
C VAL A 33 12.30 15.89 10.97
N SER A 34 13.27 16.50 11.64
CA SER A 34 13.62 17.87 11.32
C SER A 34 14.32 17.94 9.97
N LEU A 35 14.15 19.06 9.30
CA LEU A 35 14.86 19.28 8.05
C LEU A 35 16.37 19.25 8.28
N GLN A 36 16.79 19.74 9.43
CA GLN A 36 18.21 19.73 9.76
C GLN A 36 18.76 18.31 9.73
N LYS A 37 17.99 17.36 10.26
CA LYS A 37 18.43 15.97 10.25
C LYS A 37 18.51 15.43 8.83
N VAL A 38 17.54 15.80 7.99
CA VAL A 38 17.55 15.35 6.60
C VAL A 38 18.77 15.89 5.87
N LEU A 39 19.09 17.15 6.11
CA LEU A 39 20.22 17.76 5.43
C LEU A 39 21.56 17.21 5.89
N GLY A 40 21.59 16.55 7.05
CA GLY A 40 22.81 15.94 7.54
C GLY A 40 23.02 14.50 7.14
N LEU A 41 22.14 13.95 6.32
CA LEU A 41 22.27 12.54 5.92
C LEU A 41 23.43 12.36 4.95
N VAL A 42 24.19 11.32 5.17
CA VAL A 42 25.32 10.96 4.31
C VAL A 42 25.24 9.46 4.10
N PRO A 43 25.98 8.95 3.12
CA PRO A 43 26.03 7.48 2.93
C PRO A 43 26.44 6.79 4.22
N GLY A 44 25.73 5.76 4.59
CA GLY A 44 25.97 5.06 5.85
C GLY A 44 25.12 5.55 7.01
N SER A 45 24.45 6.68 6.86
CA SER A 45 23.53 7.15 7.91
C SER A 45 22.44 6.12 8.13
N MET A 46 21.95 6.03 9.36
CA MET A 46 20.89 5.10 9.70
C MET A 46 19.70 5.89 10.23
N LEU A 47 18.54 5.58 9.70
CA LEU A 47 17.28 6.14 10.20
C LEU A 47 16.52 5.05 10.90
N ILE A 48 16.06 5.34 12.10
CA ILE A 48 15.29 4.40 12.87
C ILE A 48 13.88 4.92 12.96
N PHE A 49 12.93 4.07 12.60
CA PHE A 49 11.53 4.44 12.64
C PHE A 49 10.89 3.83 13.85
N ASP A 50 10.05 4.59 14.51
CA ASP A 50 9.38 4.16 15.73
C ASP A 50 8.19 3.29 15.37
N LYS A 51 8.50 2.13 14.80
CA LYS A 51 7.48 1.17 14.37
C LYS A 51 8.07 -0.22 14.52
N HIS A 52 7.31 -1.08 15.16
CA HIS A 52 7.76 -2.45 15.34
C HIS A 52 7.74 -3.17 14.00
N TYR A 53 8.80 -3.91 13.71
CA TYR A 53 8.92 -4.53 12.40
C TYR A 53 7.85 -5.59 12.12
N ALA A 54 7.22 -6.11 13.16
CA ALA A 54 6.19 -7.13 12.99
C ALA A 54 4.80 -6.55 12.81
N GLU A 55 4.64 -5.23 12.87
CA GLU A 55 3.33 -4.64 12.65
C GLU A 55 2.93 -4.76 11.19
N PRO A 56 1.63 -4.94 10.93
CA PRO A 56 1.20 -5.01 9.54
C PRO A 56 1.53 -3.73 8.77
N LEU A 57 1.80 -3.91 7.51
CA LEU A 57 2.10 -2.79 6.63
C LEU A 57 0.87 -2.43 5.83
N MET A 58 0.86 -1.22 5.32
CA MET A 58 -0.27 -0.71 4.58
C MET A 58 -0.01 -0.81 3.09
N LEU A 59 -0.96 -1.40 2.38
CA LEU A 59 -0.96 -1.41 0.93
C LEU A 59 -1.86 -0.29 0.45
N GLU A 60 -1.36 0.50 -0.47
CA GLU A 60 -2.10 1.63 -1.01
C GLU A 60 -2.19 1.53 -2.51
N ALA A 61 -3.33 1.94 -3.03
CA ALA A 61 -3.53 2.05 -4.46
C ALA A 61 -3.70 3.53 -4.77
N ASN A 62 -2.78 4.05 -5.56
CA ASN A 62 -2.84 5.46 -5.94
C ASN A 62 -2.93 6.37 -4.73
N GLY A 63 -2.24 6.01 -3.67
CA GLY A 63 -2.20 6.81 -2.46
C GLY A 63 -3.32 6.54 -1.46
N LEU A 64 -4.27 5.68 -1.80
CA LEU A 64 -5.38 5.37 -0.91
C LEU A 64 -5.16 4.02 -0.24
N PRO A 65 -5.31 3.95 1.08
CA PRO A 65 -5.16 2.67 1.77
C PRO A 65 -6.23 1.69 1.33
N ILE A 66 -5.83 0.48 0.99
CA ILE A 66 -6.80 -0.54 0.58
C ILE A 66 -6.66 -1.83 1.38
N ALA A 67 -5.53 -2.09 1.99
CA ALA A 67 -5.36 -3.34 2.70
C ALA A 67 -4.17 -3.24 3.64
N THR A 68 -4.14 -4.14 4.61
CA THR A 68 -2.96 -4.33 5.44
C THR A 68 -2.45 -5.73 5.20
N GLY A 69 -1.19 -5.93 5.45
CA GLY A 69 -0.60 -7.23 5.23
C GLY A 69 0.85 -7.29 5.64
N GLU A 70 1.52 -8.29 5.13
CA GLU A 70 2.90 -8.53 5.49
C GLU A 70 3.69 -8.87 4.25
N THR A 71 4.97 -8.55 4.27
CA THR A 71 5.84 -8.88 3.17
C THR A 71 6.23 -10.35 3.26
N VAL A 72 6.33 -10.97 2.11
CA VAL A 72 6.77 -12.36 2.03
C VAL A 72 7.77 -12.47 0.89
N LYS A 73 8.54 -13.53 0.92
CA LYS A 73 9.50 -13.82 -0.14
C LYS A 73 8.88 -14.85 -1.06
N VAL A 74 8.87 -14.55 -2.35
CA VAL A 74 8.35 -15.47 -3.34
C VAL A 74 9.44 -15.65 -4.38
N GLY A 75 10.18 -16.76 -4.26
CA GLY A 75 11.36 -16.95 -5.09
C GLY A 75 12.38 -15.88 -4.78
N ASP A 76 12.79 -15.11 -5.77
CA ASP A 76 13.71 -14.00 -5.58
C ASP A 76 12.97 -12.66 -5.59
N LYS A 77 11.66 -12.69 -5.43
CA LYS A 77 10.86 -11.47 -5.49
C LYS A 77 10.20 -11.18 -4.17
N PHE A 78 9.79 -9.96 -4.05
CA PHE A 78 9.06 -9.46 -2.90
C PHE A 78 7.58 -9.66 -3.16
N GLY A 79 6.89 -10.26 -2.22
CA GLY A 79 5.45 -10.41 -2.29
C GLY A 79 4.80 -9.75 -1.08
N PHE A 80 3.50 -9.57 -1.16
CA PHE A 80 2.74 -8.98 -0.07
C PHE A 80 1.51 -9.84 0.17
N ARG A 81 1.40 -10.39 1.38
CA ARG A 81 0.25 -11.20 1.73
C ARG A 81 -0.77 -10.32 2.42
N ILE A 82 -1.96 -10.26 1.85
CA ILE A 82 -3.02 -9.43 2.41
C ILE A 82 -3.59 -10.13 3.63
N LEU A 83 -3.65 -9.40 4.73
CA LEU A 83 -4.23 -9.91 5.97
C LEU A 83 -5.63 -9.35 6.16
N GLU A 84 -5.86 -8.10 5.76
CA GLU A 84 -7.14 -7.47 6.00
C GLU A 84 -7.40 -6.43 4.92
N ILE A 85 -8.62 -6.36 4.45
CA ILE A 85 -9.03 -5.35 3.47
C ILE A 85 -9.55 -4.15 4.22
N VAL A 86 -9.08 -2.98 3.82
CA VAL A 86 -9.58 -1.73 4.38
C VAL A 86 -10.80 -1.32 3.58
N GLU A 87 -11.94 -1.26 4.25
CA GLU A 87 -13.18 -0.91 3.57
C GLU A 87 -13.17 0.57 3.29
N PRO A 88 -13.40 0.98 2.07
CA PRO A 88 -13.51 2.41 1.81
C PRO A 88 -14.72 2.94 2.53
N VAL A 89 -14.58 4.14 3.03
CA VAL A 89 -15.72 4.77 3.67
C VAL A 89 -16.72 5.08 2.60
N ALA A 90 -17.87 4.54 2.77
CA ALA A 90 -18.89 4.75 1.78
C ALA A 90 -19.43 6.13 1.93
N ASP A 91 -19.76 6.67 1.17
CA ASP A 91 -20.36 7.82 1.18
C ASP A 91 -20.19 8.72 1.48
#